data_eada57566035e238155e2df8b70ba2b1
#
_entry.id   eada57566035e238155e2df8b70ba2b1
#
_cell.length_a   1.000
_cell.length_b   1.000
_cell.length_c   1.000
_cell.angle_alpha   90.00
_cell.angle_beta   90.00
_cell.angle_gamma   90.00
#
_symmetry.space_group_name_H-M   'P 1'
#
loop_
_entity.id
_entity.type
_entity.pdbx_description
1 polymer ?
#
loop_
_entity_poly.entity_id
_entity_poly.type
_entity_poly.pdbx_seq_one_letter_code
_entity_poly.pdbx_strand_id
1 'polypeptide(L)'
;MDNDGLPQYMRIARSIAQRIADGELQEGEKISGRSKLSSEYNVSPETIRKAVQVLHDRAVVTVREQSGVYVLSAEQAKKCLGSFKEGGGLIGKKHQLRKLLEQQQSLSRELAELCGSILDEMILPAQAAQSLPNYCVRVPEDWQDAGKSLG
;
A
#
# COMPACT_ATOMS: atom_id res chain seq x y z
N MET A 1 -16.37 9.87 -14.35
CA MET A 1 -15.78 9.67 -13.01
C MET A 1 -14.66 8.67 -13.14
N ASP A 2 -13.47 9.17 -13.44
CA ASP A 2 -12.32 8.32 -13.76
C ASP A 2 -11.76 7.72 -12.48
N ASN A 3 -12.18 6.50 -12.22
CA ASN A 3 -11.68 5.71 -11.10
C ASN A 3 -10.39 5.02 -11.56
N ASP A 4 -9.35 5.82 -11.83
CA ASP A 4 -8.03 5.38 -12.32
C ASP A 4 -7.25 4.49 -11.33
N GLY A 5 -7.91 3.99 -10.28
CA GLY A 5 -7.25 3.19 -9.24
C GLY A 5 -6.19 3.97 -8.45
N LEU A 6 -6.07 5.26 -8.67
CA LEU A 6 -5.14 6.12 -7.96
C LEU A 6 -5.66 6.47 -6.56
N PRO A 7 -4.79 6.44 -5.54
CA PRO A 7 -5.13 6.95 -4.22
C PRO A 7 -5.60 8.41 -4.29
N GLN A 8 -6.50 8.82 -3.39
CA GLN A 8 -7.10 10.15 -3.38
C GLN A 8 -6.06 11.28 -3.39
N TYR A 9 -4.99 11.17 -2.60
CA TYR A 9 -3.92 12.16 -2.58
C TYR A 9 -3.19 12.29 -3.92
N MET A 10 -3.05 11.21 -4.69
CA MET A 10 -2.43 11.23 -6.01
C MET A 10 -3.32 11.90 -7.06
N ARG A 11 -4.63 11.71 -6.96
CA ARG A 11 -5.61 12.40 -7.82
C ARG A 11 -5.57 13.90 -7.58
N ILE A 12 -5.47 14.32 -6.33
CA ILE A 12 -5.34 15.72 -5.94
C ILE A 12 -4.01 16.30 -6.43
N ALA A 13 -2.89 15.57 -6.24
CA ALA A 13 -1.59 15.99 -6.75
C ALA A 13 -1.62 16.17 -8.27
N ARG A 14 -2.24 15.24 -9.00
CA ARG A 14 -2.44 15.36 -10.46
C ARG A 14 -3.27 16.59 -10.83
N SER A 15 -4.38 16.84 -10.13
CA SER A 15 -5.25 18.00 -10.37
C SER A 15 -4.49 19.32 -10.15
N ILE A 16 -3.72 19.44 -9.08
CA ILE A 16 -2.91 20.63 -8.80
C ILE A 16 -1.81 20.78 -9.89
N ALA A 17 -1.11 19.70 -10.25
CA ALA A 17 -0.11 19.73 -11.30
C ALA A 17 -0.72 20.15 -12.66
N GLN A 18 -1.95 19.73 -12.96
CA GLN A 18 -2.68 20.12 -14.16
C GLN A 18 -2.93 21.64 -14.19
N ARG A 19 -3.44 22.21 -13.10
CA ARG A 19 -3.69 23.65 -12.99
C ARG A 19 -2.42 24.49 -13.15
N ILE A 20 -1.28 23.98 -12.66
CA ILE A 20 0.02 24.62 -12.86
C ILE A 20 0.46 24.51 -14.33
N ALA A 21 0.30 23.34 -14.94
CA ALA A 21 0.67 23.11 -16.34
C ALA A 21 -0.18 23.90 -17.33
N ASP A 22 -1.45 24.13 -17.01
CA ASP A 22 -2.41 24.93 -17.79
C ASP A 22 -2.20 26.44 -17.62
N GLY A 23 -1.33 26.84 -16.67
CA GLY A 23 -1.00 28.24 -16.43
C GLY A 23 -1.97 28.98 -15.50
N GLU A 24 -2.90 28.27 -14.85
CA GLU A 24 -3.78 28.87 -13.83
C GLU A 24 -3.00 29.32 -12.60
N LEU A 25 -1.90 28.63 -12.31
CA LEU A 25 -0.98 28.92 -11.22
C LEU A 25 0.41 29.17 -11.79
N GLN A 26 0.91 30.39 -11.64
CA GLN A 26 2.21 30.79 -12.17
C GLN A 26 3.37 30.38 -11.25
N GLU A 27 4.58 30.29 -11.82
CA GLU A 27 5.79 30.04 -11.04
C GLU A 27 6.00 31.15 -9.99
N GLY A 28 6.31 30.77 -8.78
CA GLY A 28 6.43 31.68 -7.64
C GLY A 28 5.09 32.05 -6.98
N GLU A 29 3.97 31.67 -7.57
CA GLU A 29 2.65 31.96 -7.00
C GLU A 29 2.38 31.06 -5.79
N LYS A 30 1.70 31.63 -4.81
CA LYS A 30 1.28 30.92 -3.60
C LYS A 30 0.03 30.10 -3.89
N ILE A 31 0.16 28.80 -3.77
CA ILE A 31 -1.01 27.91 -3.77
C ILE A 31 -1.82 28.13 -2.48
N SER A 32 -3.13 28.05 -2.61
CA SER A 32 -4.05 28.16 -1.45
C SER A 32 -3.58 27.33 -0.26
N GLY A 33 -3.76 27.86 0.93
CA GLY A 33 -3.39 27.18 2.16
C GLY A 33 -4.03 25.78 2.30
N ARG A 34 -3.39 24.91 3.06
CA ARG A 34 -3.83 23.50 3.21
C ARG A 34 -5.30 23.39 3.62
N SER A 35 -5.77 24.26 4.51
CA SER A 35 -7.17 24.27 4.95
C SER A 35 -8.12 24.62 3.81
N LYS A 36 -7.75 25.60 2.96
CA LYS A 36 -8.56 25.98 1.81
C LYS A 36 -8.60 24.85 0.77
N LEU A 37 -7.45 24.24 0.47
CA LEU A 37 -7.39 23.07 -0.41
C LEU A 37 -8.18 21.88 0.17
N SER A 38 -8.14 21.66 1.48
CA SER A 38 -8.93 20.63 2.14
C SER A 38 -10.43 20.83 1.93
N SER A 39 -10.90 22.07 2.04
CA SER A 39 -12.30 22.42 1.77
C SER A 39 -12.64 22.33 0.29
N GLU A 40 -11.76 22.81 -0.59
CA GLU A 40 -11.95 22.80 -2.06
C GLU A 40 -12.09 21.38 -2.61
N TYR A 41 -11.22 20.48 -2.16
CA TYR A 41 -11.23 19.07 -2.60
C TYR A 41 -12.08 18.16 -1.71
N ASN A 42 -12.70 18.69 -0.66
CA ASN A 42 -13.51 17.96 0.31
C ASN A 42 -12.78 16.71 0.86
N VAL A 43 -11.55 16.92 1.33
CA VAL A 43 -10.68 15.87 1.87
C VAL A 43 -10.03 16.30 3.18
N SER A 44 -9.49 15.34 3.91
CA SER A 44 -8.76 15.65 5.15
C SER A 44 -7.49 16.46 4.89
N PRO A 45 -7.08 17.33 5.83
CA PRO A 45 -5.81 18.08 5.72
C PRO A 45 -4.59 17.17 5.54
N GLU A 46 -4.63 15.96 6.09
CA GLU A 46 -3.57 14.97 5.94
C GLU A 46 -3.47 14.45 4.50
N THR A 47 -4.61 14.28 3.80
CA THR A 47 -4.65 13.92 2.39
C THR A 47 -4.01 15.01 1.52
N ILE A 48 -4.29 16.29 1.82
CA ILE A 48 -3.65 17.43 1.16
C ILE A 48 -2.14 17.45 1.45
N ARG A 49 -1.73 17.19 2.69
CA ARG A 49 -0.32 17.12 3.06
C ARG A 49 0.42 16.08 2.22
N LYS A 50 -0.14 14.89 2.07
CA LYS A 50 0.42 13.81 1.21
C LYS A 50 0.47 14.21 -0.25
N ALA A 51 -0.56 14.87 -0.78
CA ALA A 51 -0.58 15.37 -2.16
C ALA A 51 0.51 16.42 -2.40
N VAL A 52 0.65 17.38 -1.51
CA VAL A 52 1.70 18.42 -1.56
C VAL A 52 3.09 17.80 -1.46
N GLN A 53 3.27 16.80 -0.60
CA GLN A 53 4.55 16.08 -0.48
C GLN A 53 4.95 15.43 -1.80
N VAL A 54 4.04 14.76 -2.48
CA VAL A 54 4.30 14.15 -3.81
C VAL A 54 4.74 15.19 -4.84
N LEU A 55 4.13 16.38 -4.84
CA LEU A 55 4.50 17.47 -5.74
C LEU A 55 5.83 18.12 -5.37
N HIS A 56 6.14 18.22 -4.08
CA HIS A 56 7.42 18.70 -3.57
C HIS A 56 8.56 17.75 -3.95
N ASP A 57 8.40 16.44 -3.78
CA ASP A 57 9.39 15.42 -4.15
C ASP A 57 9.72 15.41 -5.64
N ARG A 58 8.80 15.92 -6.47
CA ARG A 58 8.95 16.07 -7.91
C ARG A 58 9.38 17.48 -8.36
N ALA A 59 9.75 18.33 -7.41
CA ALA A 59 10.15 19.71 -7.64
C ALA A 59 9.10 20.56 -8.42
N VAL A 60 7.83 20.22 -8.28
CA VAL A 60 6.70 20.99 -8.84
C VAL A 60 6.35 22.15 -7.94
N VAL A 61 6.37 21.94 -6.62
CA VAL A 61 6.08 22.93 -5.60
C VAL A 61 7.17 22.97 -4.53
N THR A 62 7.28 24.09 -3.85
CA THR A 62 8.13 24.22 -2.65
C THR A 62 7.27 24.60 -1.45
N VAL A 63 7.62 24.05 -0.30
CA VAL A 63 6.96 24.38 0.97
C VAL A 63 7.88 25.29 1.76
N ARG A 64 7.41 26.50 2.06
CA ARG A 64 8.11 27.44 2.96
C ARG A 64 7.44 27.39 4.31
N GLU A 65 8.22 27.14 5.34
CA GLU A 65 7.72 27.17 6.71
C GLU A 65 7.03 28.50 7.00
N GLN A 66 5.88 28.45 7.65
CA GLN A 66 5.02 29.58 8.00
C GLN A 66 4.42 30.38 6.82
N SER A 67 4.94 30.25 5.60
CA SER A 67 4.46 30.99 4.42
C SER A 67 3.53 30.20 3.51
N GLY A 68 3.61 28.88 3.49
CA GLY A 68 2.73 28.00 2.72
C GLY A 68 3.43 27.30 1.55
N VAL A 69 2.63 26.93 0.55
CA VAL A 69 3.08 26.18 -0.64
C VAL A 69 3.15 27.15 -1.82
N TYR A 70 4.25 27.07 -2.56
CA TYR A 70 4.50 27.92 -3.73
C TYR A 70 4.81 27.05 -4.95
N VAL A 71 4.39 27.49 -6.12
CA VAL A 71 4.75 26.83 -7.37
C VAL A 71 6.24 27.03 -7.64
N LEU A 72 6.97 25.95 -7.89
CA LEU A 72 8.40 26.00 -8.18
C LEU A 72 8.66 26.00 -9.68
N SER A 73 8.04 25.10 -10.43
CA SER A 73 8.22 25.00 -11.87
C SER A 73 7.01 24.41 -12.59
N ALA A 74 6.51 25.13 -13.60
CA ALA A 74 5.45 24.67 -14.49
C ALA A 74 5.96 23.57 -15.45
N GLU A 75 7.24 23.61 -15.83
CA GLU A 75 7.84 22.57 -16.65
C GLU A 75 7.88 21.23 -15.94
N GLN A 76 8.24 21.23 -14.66
CA GLN A 76 8.20 20.02 -13.83
C GLN A 76 6.78 19.50 -13.63
N ALA A 77 5.78 20.39 -13.55
CA ALA A 77 4.39 20.00 -13.51
C ALA A 77 3.97 19.23 -14.77
N LYS A 78 4.36 19.70 -15.96
CA LYS A 78 4.11 19.00 -17.23
C LYS A 78 4.78 17.63 -17.29
N LYS A 79 6.04 17.52 -16.89
CA LYS A 79 6.77 16.24 -16.79
C LYS A 79 6.11 15.31 -15.76
N CYS A 80 5.67 15.85 -14.64
CA CYS A 80 4.96 15.14 -13.60
C CYS A 80 3.65 14.54 -14.14
N LEU A 81 2.89 15.28 -14.94
CA LEU A 81 1.66 14.79 -15.58
C LEU A 81 1.92 13.62 -16.53
N GLY A 82 3.00 13.66 -17.32
CA GLY A 82 3.42 12.52 -18.12
C GLY A 82 3.64 11.28 -17.29
N SER A 83 4.38 11.40 -16.18
CA SER A 83 4.61 10.30 -15.24
C SER A 83 3.32 9.78 -14.59
N PHE A 84 2.32 10.62 -14.36
CA PHE A 84 1.02 10.17 -13.85
C PHE A 84 0.23 9.36 -14.88
N LYS A 85 0.39 9.66 -16.17
CA LYS A 85 -0.23 8.86 -17.25
C LYS A 85 0.43 7.50 -17.40
N GLU A 86 1.74 7.42 -17.29
CA GLU A 86 2.51 6.18 -17.41
C GLU A 86 2.56 5.40 -16.08
N GLY A 87 2.75 6.10 -14.97
CA GLY A 87 2.89 5.52 -13.63
C GLY A 87 1.57 5.23 -12.93
N GLY A 88 0.45 5.80 -13.38
CA GLY A 88 -0.87 5.55 -12.79
C GLY A 88 -1.21 4.07 -12.78
N GLY A 89 -0.89 3.36 -13.86
CA GLY A 89 -1.07 1.92 -13.95
C GLY A 89 -0.18 1.12 -12.97
N LEU A 90 1.08 1.51 -12.80
CA LEU A 90 2.02 0.78 -11.94
C LEU A 90 1.86 1.13 -10.46
N ILE A 91 1.68 2.42 -10.13
CA ILE A 91 1.46 2.87 -8.75
C ILE A 91 0.10 2.39 -8.24
N GLY A 92 -0.94 2.48 -9.08
CA GLY A 92 -2.26 1.92 -8.76
C GLY A 92 -2.21 0.41 -8.55
N LYS A 93 -1.52 -0.32 -9.43
CA LYS A 93 -1.28 -1.77 -9.29
C LYS A 93 -0.49 -2.10 -8.03
N LYS A 94 0.54 -1.33 -7.70
CA LYS A 94 1.32 -1.52 -6.46
C LYS A 94 0.48 -1.29 -5.21
N HIS A 95 -0.38 -0.27 -5.21
CA HIS A 95 -1.32 -0.02 -4.11
C HIS A 95 -2.36 -1.13 -3.98
N GLN A 96 -2.92 -1.56 -5.10
CA GLN A 96 -3.86 -2.69 -5.15
C GLN A 96 -3.21 -3.99 -4.69
N LEU A 97 -1.98 -4.26 -5.13
CA LEU A 97 -1.21 -5.42 -4.68
C LEU A 97 -0.98 -5.40 -3.17
N ARG A 98 -0.59 -4.26 -2.59
CA ARG A 98 -0.42 -4.12 -1.14
C ARG A 98 -1.72 -4.43 -0.40
N LYS A 99 -2.84 -3.86 -0.86
CA LYS A 99 -4.17 -4.12 -0.28
C LYS A 99 -4.54 -5.60 -0.33
N LEU A 100 -4.28 -6.26 -1.47
CA LEU A 100 -4.54 -7.70 -1.62
C LEU A 100 -3.64 -8.55 -0.71
N LEU A 101 -2.37 -8.17 -0.55
CA LEU A 101 -1.44 -8.85 0.38
C LEU A 101 -1.90 -8.70 1.84
N GLU A 102 -2.36 -7.52 2.24
CA GLU A 102 -2.92 -7.29 3.57
C GLU A 102 -4.17 -8.14 3.81
N GLN A 103 -5.07 -8.24 2.83
CA GLN A 103 -6.24 -9.11 2.88
C GLN A 103 -5.84 -10.59 2.98
N GLN A 104 -4.86 -11.03 2.20
CA GLN A 104 -4.36 -12.40 2.24
C GLN A 104 -3.78 -12.74 3.61
N GLN A 105 -3.00 -11.85 4.21
CA GLN A 105 -2.45 -12.04 5.55
C GLN A 105 -3.53 -12.14 6.62
N SER A 106 -4.59 -11.31 6.52
CA SER A 106 -5.73 -11.37 7.43
C SER A 106 -6.46 -12.71 7.32
N LEU A 107 -6.77 -13.15 6.09
CA LEU A 107 -7.42 -14.44 5.84
C LEU A 107 -6.55 -15.61 6.28
N SER A 108 -5.23 -15.56 6.08
CA SER A 108 -4.31 -16.61 6.55
C SER A 108 -4.31 -16.72 8.08
N ARG A 109 -4.43 -15.59 8.78
CA ARG A 109 -4.54 -15.58 10.25
C ARG A 109 -5.86 -16.19 10.72
N GLU A 110 -6.97 -15.79 10.11
CA GLU A 110 -8.29 -16.36 10.42
C GLU A 110 -8.33 -17.88 10.17
N LEU A 111 -7.75 -18.33 9.06
CA LEU A 111 -7.61 -19.76 8.77
C LEU A 111 -6.77 -20.49 9.82
N ALA A 112 -5.65 -19.90 10.25
CA ALA A 112 -4.80 -20.50 11.28
C ALA A 112 -5.54 -20.60 12.62
N GLU A 113 -6.32 -19.59 13.01
CA GLU A 113 -7.14 -19.60 14.22
C GLU A 113 -8.22 -20.68 14.16
N LEU A 114 -8.93 -20.78 13.02
CA LEU A 114 -9.94 -21.82 12.82
C LEU A 114 -9.33 -23.22 12.83
N CYS A 115 -8.20 -23.42 12.16
CA CYS A 115 -7.49 -24.70 12.18
C CYS A 115 -7.04 -25.06 13.59
N GLY A 116 -6.56 -24.08 14.37
CA GLY A 116 -6.21 -24.27 15.78
C GLY A 116 -7.39 -24.72 16.62
N SER A 117 -8.53 -24.04 16.48
CA SER A 117 -9.77 -24.38 17.19
C SER A 117 -10.27 -25.77 16.84
N ILE A 118 -10.24 -26.15 15.57
CA ILE A 118 -10.67 -27.48 15.11
C ILE A 118 -9.73 -28.55 15.66
N LEU A 119 -8.42 -28.31 15.66
CA LEU A 119 -7.44 -29.24 16.22
C LEU A 119 -7.61 -29.40 17.74
N ASP A 120 -7.91 -28.31 18.46
CA ASP A 120 -8.19 -28.36 19.90
C ASP A 120 -9.46 -29.16 20.22
N GLU A 121 -10.49 -29.08 19.38
CA GLU A 121 -11.71 -29.87 19.51
C GLU A 121 -11.49 -31.34 19.11
N MET A 122 -10.59 -31.60 18.16
CA MET A 122 -10.25 -32.96 17.71
C MET A 122 -9.23 -33.66 18.62
N ILE A 123 -8.50 -32.93 19.46
CA ILE A 123 -7.67 -33.53 20.50
C ILE A 123 -8.63 -34.11 21.55
N LEU A 124 -8.81 -35.44 21.52
CA LEU A 124 -9.51 -36.17 22.52
C LEU A 124 -8.97 -35.79 23.92
N PRO A 125 -9.86 -35.60 24.92
CA PRO A 125 -9.41 -35.26 26.26
C PRO A 125 -8.31 -36.23 26.69
N ALA A 126 -7.31 -35.72 27.40
CA ALA A 126 -6.09 -36.44 27.79
C ALA A 126 -6.31 -37.81 28.41
N GLN A 127 -7.52 -38.11 28.88
CA GLN A 127 -7.94 -39.39 29.41
C GLN A 127 -8.11 -40.50 28.34
N ALA A 128 -8.33 -40.14 27.08
CA ALA A 128 -8.43 -41.11 25.98
C ALA A 128 -7.06 -41.48 25.39
N ALA A 129 -6.03 -40.66 25.62
CA ALA A 129 -4.66 -40.92 25.14
C ALA A 129 -3.97 -42.06 25.88
N GLN A 130 -4.48 -42.48 27.05
CA GLN A 130 -3.94 -43.60 27.80
C GLN A 130 -4.39 -44.97 27.30
N SER A 131 -5.34 -45.03 26.38
CA SER A 131 -5.90 -46.26 25.82
C SER A 131 -5.41 -46.61 24.42
N LEU A 132 -4.52 -45.83 23.85
CA LEU A 132 -3.93 -46.15 22.54
C LEU A 132 -2.80 -47.15 22.72
N PRO A 133 -2.89 -48.37 22.13
CA PRO A 133 -1.78 -49.31 22.13
C PRO A 133 -0.60 -48.64 21.43
N ASN A 134 0.60 -48.81 21.97
CA ASN A 134 1.86 -48.37 21.38
C ASN A 134 1.99 -48.93 19.93
N TYR A 135 1.42 -48.25 19.00
CA TYR A 135 1.84 -48.39 17.59
C TYR A 135 3.20 -47.68 17.48
N CYS A 136 4.23 -48.42 17.81
CA CYS A 136 5.55 -48.10 17.25
C CYS A 136 5.39 -48.18 15.72
N VAL A 137 5.25 -47.00 15.12
CA VAL A 137 5.47 -46.89 13.69
C VAL A 137 6.94 -47.19 13.49
N ARG A 138 7.23 -48.48 13.22
CA ARG A 138 8.56 -48.91 12.79
C ARG A 138 8.76 -48.24 11.43
N VAL A 139 9.52 -47.17 11.41
CA VAL A 139 9.99 -46.55 10.17
C VAL A 139 10.81 -47.60 9.44
N PRO A 140 10.49 -47.98 8.21
CA PRO A 140 11.28 -48.93 7.45
C PRO A 140 12.73 -48.49 7.40
N GLU A 141 13.68 -49.40 7.64
CA GLU A 141 15.12 -49.10 7.65
C GLU A 141 15.64 -48.55 6.34
N ASP A 142 14.88 -48.77 5.27
CA ASP A 142 15.23 -48.36 3.89
C ASP A 142 15.19 -46.85 3.68
N TRP A 143 14.67 -46.05 4.62
CA TRP A 143 14.60 -44.59 4.54
C TRP A 143 15.81 -43.86 5.15
N GLN A 144 16.69 -44.63 5.85
CA GLN A 144 17.86 -44.02 6.47
C GLN A 144 19.03 -43.81 5.50
N ASP A 145 19.06 -44.50 4.35
CA ASP A 145 20.16 -44.44 3.37
C ASP A 145 19.94 -43.45 2.21
N ALA A 146 18.76 -42.84 2.08
CA ALA A 146 18.49 -41.90 0.99
C ALA A 146 19.22 -40.53 1.11
N GLY A 147 19.91 -40.29 2.22
CA GLY A 147 20.58 -39.02 2.52
C GLY A 147 22.09 -38.99 2.27
N LYS A 148 22.72 -40.09 1.85
CA LYS A 148 24.19 -40.17 1.77
C LYS A 148 24.80 -40.24 0.36
N SER A 149 24.01 -40.03 -0.67
CA SER A 149 24.56 -40.07 -2.04
C SER A 149 24.36 -38.75 -2.78
N LEU A 150 24.86 -37.66 -2.25
CA LEU A 150 25.19 -36.44 -3.01
C LEU A 150 26.38 -35.77 -2.31
N GLY A 151 27.57 -36.32 -2.61
CA GLY A 151 28.86 -35.68 -2.38
C GLY A 151 29.37 -35.10 -3.68
#